data_23a8154318ebb79a812ead0ee55c410b
#
_entry.id   23a8154318ebb79a812ead0ee55c410b
#
_cell.length_a   1.000
_cell.length_b   1.000
_cell.length_c   1.000
_cell.angle_alpha   90.00
_cell.angle_beta   90.00
_cell.angle_gamma   90.00
#
_symmetry.space_group_name_H-M   'P 1'
#
loop_
_entity.id
_entity.type
_entity.pdbx_description
1 polymer ?
#
loop_
_entity_poly.entity_id
_entity_poly.type
_entity_poly.pdbx_seq_one_letter_code
_entity_poly.pdbx_strand_id
1 'polypeptide(L)'
;QLKGFRGNPGLIRLIGHRGARGLMPENTIEGFEFTLDLGVTALEFDVLVSKDNVPVITHDYQLSASLTRDYNGKWIGETSPKISELTLAQLKQFDVGGLDSCSIYGANYPEQEFLSGIRIPKLSELLDLACLPKGQNLYLLMEIKSDGSLKVTKVISQILDEIRERKLSNRTVLHSFDWELLKECQRLAPEIPRSFLSQLPENYDLSSDPASSDRTPDFSSFKTSIPRAIANQEGQMWCPYFKDVTSEMVKEAHSLDLLVCTWTVNEIEDLENMIDAGVDGIITDYPNRAQKVLKTRGLNG
;
A
#
# COMPACT_ATOMS: atom_id res chain seq x y z
N GLN A 1 -1.40 19.53 4.85
CA GLN A 1 -0.50 18.80 3.94
C GLN A 1 -1.24 17.90 2.95
N LEU A 2 -2.39 17.32 3.33
CA LEU A 2 -3.20 16.43 2.48
C LEU A 2 -4.56 17.03 2.04
N LYS A 3 -4.68 18.35 1.96
CA LYS A 3 -5.95 19.00 1.57
C LYS A 3 -6.48 18.53 0.20
N GLY A 4 -5.58 18.34 -0.76
CA GLY A 4 -5.94 17.85 -2.09
C GLY A 4 -6.30 16.35 -2.10
N PHE A 5 -5.85 15.56 -1.13
CA PHE A 5 -6.20 14.16 -1.00
C PHE A 5 -7.68 13.96 -0.65
N ARG A 6 -8.19 14.73 0.30
CA ARG A 6 -9.61 14.69 0.68
C ARG A 6 -10.53 15.13 -0.47
N GLY A 7 -10.07 16.06 -1.32
CA GLY A 7 -10.83 16.55 -2.45
C GLY A 7 -12.09 17.35 -2.07
N ASN A 8 -13.07 17.33 -2.97
CA ASN A 8 -14.33 18.02 -2.79
C ASN A 8 -15.30 17.22 -1.89
N PRO A 9 -16.31 17.87 -1.27
CA PRO A 9 -17.37 17.14 -0.57
C PRO A 9 -17.99 16.06 -1.45
N GLY A 10 -18.21 14.86 -0.90
CA GLY A 10 -18.73 13.70 -1.62
C GLY A 10 -17.69 12.89 -2.39
N LEU A 11 -16.40 13.23 -2.28
CA LEU A 11 -15.31 12.38 -2.79
C LEU A 11 -14.87 11.40 -1.71
N ILE A 12 -14.77 10.12 -2.06
CA ILE A 12 -14.07 9.10 -1.29
C ILE A 12 -12.92 8.62 -2.16
N ARG A 13 -11.70 8.83 -1.71
CA ARG A 13 -10.52 8.48 -2.49
C ARG A 13 -10.42 6.96 -2.65
N LEU A 14 -10.52 6.45 -3.87
CA LEU A 14 -10.18 5.06 -4.16
C LEU A 14 -8.69 4.93 -4.33
N ILE A 15 -8.13 3.93 -3.66
CA ILE A 15 -6.69 3.65 -3.64
C ILE A 15 -6.51 2.23 -4.13
N GLY A 16 -5.82 2.07 -5.25
CA GLY A 16 -5.52 0.76 -5.82
C GLY A 16 -4.47 0.03 -4.98
N HIS A 17 -4.89 -1.06 -4.34
CA HIS A 17 -4.03 -1.90 -3.48
C HIS A 17 -3.03 -2.68 -4.33
N ARG A 18 -1.76 -2.39 -4.15
CA ARG A 18 -0.66 -2.93 -4.98
C ARG A 18 -0.92 -2.71 -6.48
N GLY A 19 -1.56 -1.58 -6.80
CA GLY A 19 -2.16 -1.29 -8.09
C GLY A 19 -3.62 -1.72 -8.15
N ALA A 20 -3.88 -2.93 -8.63
CA ALA A 20 -5.22 -3.54 -8.67
C ALA A 20 -5.05 -5.07 -8.56
N ARG A 21 -4.62 -5.58 -7.42
CA ARG A 21 -4.23 -6.99 -7.21
C ARG A 21 -5.29 -7.98 -7.65
N GLY A 22 -6.56 -7.64 -7.51
CA GLY A 22 -7.67 -8.52 -7.94
C GLY A 22 -7.81 -8.66 -9.45
N LEU A 23 -7.23 -7.74 -10.24
CA LEU A 23 -7.41 -7.63 -11.68
C LEU A 23 -6.11 -7.74 -12.48
N MET A 24 -4.98 -7.31 -11.91
CA MET A 24 -3.68 -7.25 -12.55
C MET A 24 -2.58 -7.74 -11.60
N PRO A 25 -1.43 -8.21 -12.13
CA PRO A 25 -0.30 -8.59 -11.29
C PRO A 25 0.08 -7.48 -10.31
N GLU A 26 0.14 -7.84 -9.03
CA GLU A 26 0.39 -6.91 -7.93
C GLU A 26 1.77 -6.27 -8.00
N ASN A 27 1.88 -5.01 -7.56
CA ASN A 27 3.16 -4.30 -7.44
C ASN A 27 3.97 -4.29 -8.75
N THR A 28 3.30 -4.13 -9.87
CA THR A 28 3.90 -4.07 -11.22
C THR A 28 3.55 -2.75 -11.91
N ILE A 29 4.42 -2.29 -12.78
CA ILE A 29 4.15 -1.06 -13.57
C ILE A 29 2.89 -1.26 -14.42
N GLU A 30 2.70 -2.44 -14.98
CA GLU A 30 1.52 -2.79 -15.78
C GLU A 30 0.23 -2.69 -14.95
N GLY A 31 0.25 -3.17 -13.70
CA GLY A 31 -0.87 -3.05 -12.78
C GLY A 31 -1.15 -1.61 -12.37
N PHE A 32 -0.11 -0.80 -12.16
CA PHE A 32 -0.25 0.63 -11.86
C PHE A 32 -0.83 1.41 -13.03
N GLU A 33 -0.32 1.19 -14.24
CA GLU A 33 -0.85 1.82 -15.45
C GLU A 33 -2.31 1.46 -15.69
N PHE A 34 -2.67 0.18 -15.54
CA PHE A 34 -4.05 -0.28 -15.63
C PHE A 34 -4.96 0.48 -14.64
N THR A 35 -4.52 0.66 -13.41
CA THR A 35 -5.28 1.37 -12.38
C THR A 35 -5.47 2.85 -12.73
N LEU A 36 -4.45 3.50 -13.27
CA LEU A 36 -4.57 4.88 -13.79
C LEU A 36 -5.55 4.97 -14.97
N ASP A 37 -5.54 3.98 -15.87
CA ASP A 37 -6.45 3.93 -17.02
C ASP A 37 -7.92 3.75 -16.60
N LEU A 38 -8.18 3.17 -15.41
CA LEU A 38 -9.50 3.15 -14.79
C LEU A 38 -9.95 4.51 -14.25
N GLY A 39 -9.06 5.51 -14.22
CA GLY A 39 -9.34 6.82 -13.66
C GLY A 39 -9.11 6.94 -12.15
N VAL A 40 -8.53 5.93 -11.53
CA VAL A 40 -8.15 5.95 -10.11
C VAL A 40 -6.92 6.84 -9.92
N THR A 41 -6.96 7.71 -8.90
CA THR A 41 -5.97 8.75 -8.67
C THR A 41 -5.13 8.54 -7.41
N ALA A 42 -5.13 7.34 -6.86
CA ALA A 42 -4.25 6.97 -5.76
C ALA A 42 -3.84 5.50 -5.86
N LEU A 43 -2.58 5.23 -5.57
CA LEU A 43 -2.01 3.90 -5.52
C LEU A 43 -1.41 3.63 -4.14
N GLU A 44 -1.62 2.43 -3.65
CA GLU A 44 -0.86 1.88 -2.54
C GLU A 44 0.11 0.83 -3.10
N PHE A 45 1.31 0.77 -2.57
CA PHE A 45 2.35 -0.17 -2.99
C PHE A 45 3.41 -0.34 -1.90
N ASP A 46 4.18 -1.43 -2.01
CA ASP A 46 5.12 -1.89 -1.00
C ASP A 46 6.55 -1.73 -1.47
N VAL A 47 7.42 -1.20 -0.61
CA VAL A 47 8.83 -1.00 -0.89
C VAL A 47 9.69 -1.86 0.04
N LEU A 48 10.53 -2.67 -0.57
CA LEU A 48 11.62 -3.42 0.04
C LEU A 48 12.95 -3.00 -0.58
N VAL A 49 14.04 -3.53 -0.07
CA VAL A 49 15.39 -3.15 -0.49
C VAL A 49 16.18 -4.37 -0.93
N SER A 50 16.75 -4.33 -2.13
CA SER A 50 17.62 -5.37 -2.67
C SER A 50 18.95 -5.48 -1.93
N LYS A 51 19.73 -6.52 -2.22
CA LYS A 51 21.06 -6.72 -1.65
C LYS A 51 22.02 -5.55 -1.92
N ASP A 52 21.92 -4.95 -3.09
CA ASP A 52 22.73 -3.83 -3.55
C ASP A 52 22.09 -2.45 -3.22
N ASN A 53 21.20 -2.41 -2.22
CA ASN A 53 20.56 -1.22 -1.67
C ASN A 53 19.68 -0.44 -2.67
N VAL A 54 19.04 -1.14 -3.60
CA VAL A 54 18.07 -0.53 -4.51
C VAL A 54 16.65 -0.71 -3.97
N PRO A 55 15.87 0.37 -3.78
CA PRO A 55 14.45 0.26 -3.45
C PRO A 55 13.68 -0.40 -4.59
N VAL A 56 12.97 -1.48 -4.29
CA VAL A 56 12.16 -2.26 -5.23
C VAL A 56 10.73 -2.37 -4.74
N ILE A 57 9.80 -2.58 -5.65
CA ILE A 57 8.37 -2.66 -5.33
C ILE A 57 7.96 -4.13 -5.31
N THR A 58 7.75 -4.66 -4.10
CA THR A 58 7.27 -6.01 -3.85
C THR A 58 6.82 -6.11 -2.40
N HIS A 59 5.88 -7.00 -2.09
CA HIS A 59 5.27 -7.08 -0.76
C HIS A 59 6.06 -7.97 0.20
N ASP A 60 6.37 -9.21 -0.21
CA ASP A 60 6.92 -10.22 0.68
C ASP A 60 8.43 -10.07 0.84
N TYR A 61 8.95 -10.27 2.05
CA TYR A 61 10.39 -10.28 2.32
C TYR A 61 11.15 -11.35 1.56
N GLN A 62 10.43 -12.39 1.16
CA GLN A 62 10.91 -13.52 0.38
C GLN A 62 10.18 -13.56 -0.96
N LEU A 63 10.82 -14.02 -2.04
CA LEU A 63 10.11 -14.24 -3.30
C LEU A 63 8.95 -15.22 -3.07
N SER A 64 7.74 -14.80 -3.42
CA SER A 64 6.53 -15.62 -3.21
C SER A 64 6.44 -16.74 -4.24
N ALA A 65 6.31 -17.99 -3.78
CA ALA A 65 6.13 -19.14 -4.66
C ALA A 65 4.81 -19.07 -5.44
N SER A 66 3.81 -18.35 -4.92
CA SER A 66 2.48 -18.23 -5.56
C SER A 66 2.42 -17.26 -6.74
N LEU A 67 3.42 -16.37 -6.88
CA LEU A 67 3.41 -15.34 -7.92
C LEU A 67 4.73 -15.21 -8.70
N THR A 68 5.72 -16.04 -8.41
CA THR A 68 7.05 -15.89 -8.99
C THR A 68 7.44 -17.10 -9.83
N ARG A 69 7.85 -16.85 -11.06
CA ARG A 69 8.41 -17.85 -11.98
C ARG A 69 9.86 -17.53 -12.29
N ASP A 70 10.67 -18.57 -12.50
CA ASP A 70 12.05 -18.43 -12.94
C ASP A 70 12.13 -18.06 -14.45
N TYR A 71 13.33 -17.92 -14.96
CA TYR A 71 13.58 -17.58 -16.37
C TYR A 71 13.10 -18.67 -17.36
N ASN A 72 12.83 -19.90 -16.87
CA ASN A 72 12.24 -20.98 -17.67
C ASN A 72 10.70 -21.01 -17.59
N GLY A 73 10.10 -20.07 -16.87
CA GLY A 73 8.64 -20.01 -16.66
C GLY A 73 8.12 -21.00 -15.63
N LYS A 74 8.99 -21.60 -14.81
CA LYS A 74 8.59 -22.52 -13.74
C LYS A 74 8.36 -21.76 -12.43
N TRP A 75 7.31 -22.13 -11.72
CA TRP A 75 7.08 -21.65 -10.37
C TRP A 75 8.27 -21.98 -9.47
N ILE A 76 8.70 -20.98 -8.69
CA ILE A 76 9.77 -21.19 -7.71
C ILE A 76 9.22 -21.98 -6.50
N GLY A 77 10.10 -22.67 -5.77
CA GLY A 77 9.69 -23.43 -4.58
C GLY A 77 9.48 -22.53 -3.36
N GLU A 78 8.90 -23.11 -2.30
CA GLU A 78 8.64 -22.40 -1.03
C GLU A 78 9.93 -21.95 -0.32
N THR A 79 11.06 -22.61 -0.55
CA THR A 79 12.39 -22.20 -0.04
C THR A 79 13.03 -21.17 -0.94
N SER A 80 12.37 -20.03 -1.08
CA SER A 80 12.82 -18.96 -1.96
C SER A 80 13.76 -18.00 -1.23
N PRO A 81 14.70 -17.36 -1.94
CA PRO A 81 15.59 -16.38 -1.33
C PRO A 81 14.83 -15.14 -0.88
N LYS A 82 15.38 -14.44 0.11
CA LYS A 82 14.87 -13.13 0.53
C LYS A 82 15.23 -12.07 -0.50
N ILE A 83 14.37 -11.07 -0.63
CA ILE A 83 14.62 -9.89 -1.48
C ILE A 83 15.97 -9.24 -1.12
N SER A 84 16.27 -9.15 0.17
CA SER A 84 17.51 -8.57 0.69
C SER A 84 18.78 -9.40 0.39
N GLU A 85 18.65 -10.62 -0.09
CA GLU A 85 19.76 -11.50 -0.46
C GLU A 85 20.09 -11.45 -1.96
N LEU A 86 19.22 -10.84 -2.77
CA LEU A 86 19.34 -10.73 -4.22
C LEU A 86 19.65 -9.29 -4.65
N THR A 87 20.57 -9.16 -5.61
CA THR A 87 20.79 -7.87 -6.29
C THR A 87 19.61 -7.52 -7.19
N LEU A 88 19.50 -6.26 -7.58
CA LEU A 88 18.49 -5.84 -8.56
C LEU A 88 18.58 -6.67 -9.85
N ALA A 89 19.79 -6.90 -10.34
CA ALA A 89 20.00 -7.70 -11.56
C ALA A 89 19.49 -9.13 -11.41
N GLN A 90 19.63 -9.74 -10.24
CA GLN A 90 19.09 -11.07 -9.94
C GLN A 90 17.57 -11.03 -9.82
N LEU A 91 17.01 -10.03 -9.13
CA LEU A 91 15.55 -9.86 -9.00
C LEU A 91 14.88 -9.71 -10.38
N LYS A 92 15.49 -8.97 -11.29
CA LYS A 92 14.98 -8.77 -12.66
C LYS A 92 14.97 -10.04 -13.53
N GLN A 93 15.55 -11.16 -13.08
CA GLN A 93 15.47 -12.45 -13.78
C GLN A 93 14.11 -13.14 -13.58
N PHE A 94 13.40 -12.84 -12.51
CA PHE A 94 12.13 -13.47 -12.19
C PHE A 94 10.97 -12.81 -12.91
N ASP A 95 9.95 -13.61 -13.22
CA ASP A 95 8.68 -13.17 -13.79
C ASP A 95 7.62 -13.15 -12.69
N VAL A 96 7.03 -11.99 -12.45
CA VAL A 96 5.99 -11.76 -11.42
C VAL A 96 4.63 -11.38 -12.03
N GLY A 97 4.40 -11.78 -13.27
CA GLY A 97 3.24 -11.35 -14.06
C GLY A 97 1.96 -12.16 -13.86
N GLY A 98 1.90 -13.08 -12.89
CA GLY A 98 0.69 -13.86 -12.70
C GLY A 98 0.72 -14.67 -11.43
N LEU A 99 -0.46 -15.19 -11.06
CA LEU A 99 -0.64 -16.04 -9.89
C LEU A 99 -0.72 -17.51 -10.27
N ASP A 100 -0.14 -18.37 -9.43
CA ASP A 100 -0.41 -19.81 -9.48
C ASP A 100 -1.83 -20.06 -8.96
N SER A 101 -2.76 -20.33 -9.85
CA SER A 101 -4.16 -20.59 -9.52
C SER A 101 -4.36 -21.86 -8.65
N CYS A 102 -3.36 -22.73 -8.57
CA CYS A 102 -3.37 -23.92 -7.72
C CYS A 102 -2.93 -23.59 -6.29
N SER A 103 -2.30 -22.45 -6.05
CA SER A 103 -1.94 -21.99 -4.73
C SER A 103 -3.16 -21.43 -3.98
N ILE A 104 -3.14 -21.50 -2.64
CA ILE A 104 -4.19 -20.87 -1.81
C ILE A 104 -4.28 -19.38 -2.10
N TYR A 105 -3.15 -18.71 -2.19
CA TYR A 105 -3.09 -17.27 -2.49
C TYR A 105 -3.66 -16.95 -3.87
N GLY A 106 -3.23 -17.67 -4.90
CA GLY A 106 -3.71 -17.44 -6.27
C GLY A 106 -5.20 -17.71 -6.45
N ALA A 107 -5.75 -18.70 -5.73
CA ALA A 107 -7.18 -19.00 -5.76
C ALA A 107 -8.06 -17.86 -5.23
N ASN A 108 -7.51 -16.95 -4.40
CA ASN A 108 -8.24 -15.79 -3.86
C ASN A 108 -8.48 -14.70 -4.90
N TYR A 109 -7.72 -14.69 -6.01
CA TYR A 109 -7.81 -13.64 -7.04
C TYR A 109 -8.04 -14.22 -8.44
N PRO A 110 -9.18 -14.90 -8.66
CA PRO A 110 -9.45 -15.61 -9.93
C PRO A 110 -9.62 -14.68 -11.13
N GLU A 111 -9.89 -13.40 -10.91
CA GLU A 111 -10.06 -12.40 -11.97
C GLU A 111 -8.73 -11.74 -12.39
N GLN A 112 -7.61 -12.03 -11.69
CA GLN A 112 -6.33 -11.43 -12.03
C GLN A 112 -5.84 -11.93 -13.39
N GLU A 113 -5.47 -10.99 -14.27
CA GLU A 113 -4.84 -11.30 -15.57
C GLU A 113 -3.49 -12.01 -15.36
N PHE A 114 -3.24 -13.02 -16.17
CA PHE A 114 -1.98 -13.73 -16.19
C PHE A 114 -1.11 -13.19 -17.33
N LEU A 115 -0.04 -12.50 -16.96
CA LEU A 115 0.91 -11.89 -17.89
C LEU A 115 2.25 -12.63 -17.84
N SER A 116 3.07 -12.45 -18.87
CA SER A 116 4.43 -12.99 -18.95
C SER A 116 5.42 -11.89 -19.26
N GLY A 117 6.66 -12.07 -18.78
CA GLY A 117 7.73 -11.11 -19.01
C GLY A 117 7.66 -9.89 -18.07
N ILE A 118 6.93 -9.98 -16.98
CA ILE A 118 6.75 -8.88 -16.03
C ILE A 118 7.80 -8.97 -14.93
N ARG A 119 8.43 -7.85 -14.60
CA ARG A 119 9.56 -7.80 -13.69
C ARG A 119 9.22 -6.99 -12.44
N ILE A 120 9.88 -7.33 -11.31
CA ILE A 120 9.84 -6.52 -10.10
C ILE A 120 10.37 -5.12 -10.45
N PRO A 121 9.57 -4.04 -10.26
CA PRO A 121 10.01 -2.69 -10.60
C PRO A 121 10.92 -2.11 -9.52
N LYS A 122 11.79 -1.18 -9.93
CA LYS A 122 12.42 -0.25 -8.98
C LYS A 122 11.39 0.78 -8.53
N LEU A 123 11.57 1.32 -7.33
CA LEU A 123 10.77 2.46 -6.88
C LEU A 123 10.80 3.62 -7.89
N SER A 124 11.97 3.94 -8.43
CA SER A 124 12.13 5.02 -9.41
C SER A 124 11.24 4.86 -10.64
N GLU A 125 10.94 3.63 -11.09
CA GLU A 125 10.07 3.38 -12.25
C GLU A 125 8.64 3.86 -11.99
N LEU A 126 8.09 3.63 -10.79
CA LEU A 126 6.77 4.14 -10.42
C LEU A 126 6.78 5.66 -10.18
N LEU A 127 7.82 6.18 -9.54
CA LEU A 127 7.94 7.63 -9.33
C LEU A 127 8.02 8.38 -10.67
N ASP A 128 8.72 7.82 -11.66
CA ASP A 128 8.78 8.37 -13.02
C ASP A 128 7.41 8.31 -13.71
N LEU A 129 6.65 7.22 -13.54
CA LEU A 129 5.27 7.11 -14.02
C LEU A 129 4.38 8.21 -13.42
N ALA A 130 4.53 8.51 -12.14
CA ALA A 130 3.79 9.58 -11.46
C ALA A 130 4.14 10.99 -11.98
N CYS A 131 5.28 11.16 -12.65
CA CYS A 131 5.70 12.40 -13.28
C CYS A 131 5.17 12.58 -14.72
N LEU A 132 4.66 11.51 -15.34
CA LEU A 132 4.05 11.59 -16.67
C LEU A 132 2.69 12.31 -16.62
N PRO A 133 2.18 12.83 -17.75
CA PRO A 133 0.87 13.48 -17.79
C PRO A 133 -0.27 12.65 -17.19
N LYS A 134 -0.30 11.35 -17.44
CA LYS A 134 -1.31 10.44 -16.88
C LYS A 134 -1.21 10.27 -15.35
N GLY A 135 -0.04 10.54 -14.77
CA GLY A 135 0.22 10.46 -13.33
C GLY A 135 0.17 11.81 -12.60
N GLN A 136 -0.12 12.91 -13.28
CA GLN A 136 -0.02 14.26 -12.69
C GLN A 136 -0.89 14.50 -11.46
N ASN A 137 -2.01 13.79 -11.31
CA ASN A 137 -2.94 13.89 -10.18
C ASN A 137 -2.83 12.69 -9.21
N LEU A 138 -1.83 11.83 -9.40
CA LEU A 138 -1.68 10.59 -8.64
C LEU A 138 -1.14 10.87 -7.25
N TYR A 139 -1.82 10.31 -6.24
CA TYR A 139 -1.32 10.17 -4.87
C TYR A 139 -0.69 8.80 -4.67
N LEU A 140 0.40 8.77 -3.93
CA LEU A 140 1.21 7.58 -3.68
C LEU A 140 1.19 7.26 -2.19
N LEU A 141 0.57 6.14 -1.80
CA LEU A 141 0.69 5.58 -0.46
C LEU A 141 1.80 4.53 -0.51
N MET A 142 2.96 4.90 -0.02
CA MET A 142 4.17 4.07 -0.07
C MET A 142 4.36 3.36 1.26
N GLU A 143 4.07 2.06 1.31
CA GLU A 143 4.40 1.26 2.47
C GLU A 143 5.89 0.90 2.45
N ILE A 144 6.65 1.49 3.38
CA ILE A 144 8.02 1.09 3.62
C ILE A 144 8.00 -0.10 4.58
N LYS A 145 8.34 -1.27 4.05
CA LYS A 145 8.41 -2.51 4.82
C LYS A 145 9.62 -2.48 5.76
N SER A 146 9.41 -2.89 6.99
CA SER A 146 10.44 -2.90 8.02
C SER A 146 10.44 -4.21 8.79
N ASP A 147 11.54 -4.94 8.70
CA ASP A 147 11.84 -6.11 9.53
C ASP A 147 12.75 -5.77 10.71
N GLY A 148 12.98 -4.46 10.96
CA GLY A 148 13.94 -3.97 11.94
C GLY A 148 15.39 -4.06 11.50
N SER A 149 15.66 -4.47 10.26
CA SER A 149 17.02 -4.50 9.73
C SER A 149 17.56 -3.08 9.54
N LEU A 150 18.86 -2.90 9.79
CA LEU A 150 19.56 -1.62 9.56
C LEU A 150 19.55 -1.21 8.08
N LYS A 151 19.23 -2.13 7.18
CA LYS A 151 19.29 -1.92 5.74
C LYS A 151 18.25 -0.90 5.27
N VAL A 152 17.00 -1.02 5.74
CA VAL A 152 15.94 -0.07 5.40
C VAL A 152 16.30 1.33 5.90
N THR A 153 16.81 1.45 7.12
CA THR A 153 17.25 2.74 7.70
C THR A 153 18.32 3.42 6.86
N LYS A 154 19.27 2.65 6.29
CA LYS A 154 20.30 3.20 5.41
C LYS A 154 19.75 3.77 4.11
N VAL A 155 18.64 3.24 3.62
CA VAL A 155 18.07 3.59 2.32
C VAL A 155 16.93 4.61 2.45
N ILE A 156 16.40 4.84 3.66
CA ILE A 156 15.32 5.82 3.89
C ILE A 156 15.68 7.19 3.28
N SER A 157 16.86 7.72 3.57
CA SER A 157 17.29 9.00 3.01
C SER A 157 17.27 9.00 1.49
N GLN A 158 17.74 7.94 0.85
CA GLN A 158 17.71 7.79 -0.60
C GLN A 158 16.26 7.79 -1.13
N ILE A 159 15.35 7.06 -0.50
CA ILE A 159 13.93 7.04 -0.87
C ILE A 159 13.33 8.44 -0.79
N LEU A 160 13.60 9.15 0.30
CA LEU A 160 13.10 10.51 0.50
C LEU A 160 13.66 11.49 -0.54
N ASP A 161 14.93 11.36 -0.88
CA ASP A 161 15.56 12.18 -1.90
C ASP A 161 14.97 11.91 -3.29
N GLU A 162 14.71 10.65 -3.65
CA GLU A 162 14.05 10.29 -4.91
C GLU A 162 12.65 10.92 -5.05
N ILE A 163 11.91 11.02 -3.95
CA ILE A 163 10.59 11.69 -3.89
C ILE A 163 10.76 13.20 -4.10
N ARG A 164 11.73 13.83 -3.42
CA ARG A 164 12.00 15.26 -3.47
C ARG A 164 12.49 15.72 -4.84
N GLU A 165 13.42 15.00 -5.42
CA GLU A 165 13.97 15.28 -6.75
C GLU A 165 12.88 15.35 -7.83
N ARG A 166 11.84 14.50 -7.69
CA ARG A 166 10.69 14.47 -8.59
C ARG A 166 9.55 15.43 -8.19
N LYS A 167 9.73 16.19 -7.10
CA LYS A 167 8.71 17.12 -6.56
C LYS A 167 7.40 16.43 -6.20
N LEU A 168 7.49 15.20 -5.69
CA LEU A 168 6.34 14.36 -5.31
C LEU A 168 5.98 14.43 -3.82
N SER A 169 6.70 15.24 -3.01
CA SER A 169 6.52 15.30 -1.55
C SER A 169 5.09 15.59 -1.11
N ASN A 170 4.35 16.41 -1.86
CA ASN A 170 2.97 16.79 -1.56
C ASN A 170 1.93 15.77 -2.07
N ARG A 171 2.35 14.76 -2.81
CA ARG A 171 1.51 13.69 -3.36
C ARG A 171 1.93 12.30 -2.89
N THR A 172 2.93 12.20 -2.02
CA THR A 172 3.38 10.94 -1.42
C THR A 172 3.01 10.93 0.05
N VAL A 173 2.49 9.79 0.51
CA VAL A 173 2.20 9.52 1.91
C VAL A 173 3.07 8.34 2.34
N LEU A 174 3.91 8.53 3.34
CA LEU A 174 4.72 7.45 3.92
C LEU A 174 3.85 6.63 4.87
N HIS A 175 3.81 5.35 4.65
CA HIS A 175 2.82 4.43 5.18
C HIS A 175 3.53 3.23 5.81
N SER A 176 3.22 2.86 7.04
CA SER A 176 3.90 1.75 7.71
C SER A 176 3.16 1.24 8.94
N PHE A 177 3.33 -0.05 9.23
CA PHE A 177 3.02 -0.67 10.52
C PHE A 177 4.10 -0.37 11.57
N ASP A 178 5.33 -0.06 11.16
CA ASP A 178 6.42 0.33 12.05
C ASP A 178 6.33 1.84 12.33
N TRP A 179 5.70 2.19 13.46
CA TRP A 179 5.51 3.59 13.84
C TRP A 179 6.82 4.28 14.23
N GLU A 180 7.83 3.54 14.68
CA GLU A 180 9.17 4.10 14.93
C GLU A 180 9.87 4.47 13.61
N LEU A 181 9.66 3.68 12.54
CA LEU A 181 10.12 4.04 11.20
C LEU A 181 9.48 5.36 10.73
N LEU A 182 8.17 5.54 10.95
CA LEU A 182 7.47 6.78 10.58
C LEU A 182 7.99 7.99 11.36
N LYS A 183 8.40 7.81 12.60
CA LYS A 183 9.02 8.85 13.42
C LYS A 183 10.39 9.27 12.86
N GLU A 184 11.19 8.31 12.39
CA GLU A 184 12.45 8.61 11.69
C GLU A 184 12.19 9.33 10.36
N CYS A 185 11.17 8.92 9.62
CA CYS A 185 10.74 9.62 8.40
C CYS A 185 10.35 11.08 8.69
N GLN A 186 9.65 11.36 9.80
CA GLN A 186 9.32 12.73 10.22
C GLN A 186 10.58 13.55 10.48
N ARG A 187 11.56 12.96 11.16
CA ARG A 187 12.83 13.64 11.45
C ARG A 187 13.59 14.01 10.19
N LEU A 188 13.55 13.16 9.15
CA LEU A 188 14.29 13.34 7.91
C LEU A 188 13.51 14.17 6.87
N ALA A 189 12.19 14.07 6.85
CA ALA A 189 11.32 14.68 5.85
C ALA A 189 9.98 15.11 6.47
N PRO A 190 9.97 16.14 7.34
CA PRO A 190 8.74 16.60 8.01
C PRO A 190 7.68 17.12 7.05
N GLU A 191 8.06 17.46 5.82
CA GLU A 191 7.15 17.93 4.77
C GLU A 191 6.34 16.81 4.11
N ILE A 192 6.78 15.54 4.22
CA ILE A 192 6.07 14.40 3.62
C ILE A 192 5.07 13.84 4.64
N PRO A 193 3.78 13.79 4.30
CA PRO A 193 2.76 13.26 5.20
C PRO A 193 2.98 11.79 5.55
N ARG A 194 2.49 11.38 6.73
CA ARG A 194 2.62 10.02 7.25
C ARG A 194 1.25 9.42 7.54
N SER A 195 1.12 8.15 7.18
CA SER A 195 -0.04 7.30 7.41
C SER A 195 0.35 6.13 8.32
N PHE A 196 -0.45 5.92 9.34
CA PHE A 196 -0.19 4.96 10.41
C PHE A 196 -1.10 3.75 10.24
N LEU A 197 -0.53 2.62 9.79
CA LEU A 197 -1.24 1.36 9.67
C LEU A 197 -1.54 0.75 11.04
N SER A 198 -2.71 0.17 11.16
CA SER A 198 -3.09 -0.60 12.35
C SER A 198 -3.99 -1.78 12.00
N GLN A 199 -3.85 -2.84 12.78
CA GLN A 199 -4.75 -3.99 12.79
C GLN A 199 -4.77 -4.55 14.21
N LEU A 200 -5.97 -4.76 14.77
CA LEU A 200 -6.12 -5.33 16.10
C LEU A 200 -5.93 -6.86 16.05
N PRO A 201 -5.29 -7.45 17.06
CA PRO A 201 -4.99 -8.89 17.07
C PRO A 201 -6.21 -9.80 16.91
N GLU A 202 -7.36 -9.42 17.44
CA GLU A 202 -8.61 -10.15 17.33
C GLU A 202 -9.16 -10.25 15.88
N ASN A 203 -8.68 -9.40 15.00
CA ASN A 203 -9.05 -9.35 13.58
C ASN A 203 -7.95 -9.85 12.66
N TYR A 204 -6.88 -10.46 13.20
CA TYR A 204 -5.92 -11.17 12.36
C TYR A 204 -6.59 -12.37 11.73
N ASP A 205 -6.67 -12.33 10.42
CA ASP A 205 -7.10 -13.47 9.63
C ASP A 205 -5.85 -14.29 9.24
N LEU A 206 -5.79 -15.54 9.71
CA LEU A 206 -4.70 -16.46 9.38
C LEU A 206 -4.66 -16.84 7.89
N SER A 207 -5.73 -16.55 7.15
CA SER A 207 -5.81 -16.72 5.70
C SER A 207 -5.35 -15.48 4.94
N SER A 208 -5.32 -14.33 5.60
CA SER A 208 -4.78 -13.10 5.04
C SER A 208 -3.27 -13.05 5.28
N ASP A 209 -2.56 -12.45 4.35
CA ASP A 209 -1.17 -12.08 4.46
C ASP A 209 -0.84 -11.62 5.88
N PRO A 210 0.21 -12.11 6.54
CA PRO A 210 0.69 -11.54 7.79
C PRO A 210 1.17 -10.10 7.53
N ALA A 211 0.19 -9.19 7.52
CA ALA A 211 0.42 -7.80 7.14
C ALA A 211 1.20 -7.03 8.21
N SER A 212 1.12 -7.49 9.46
CA SER A 212 1.82 -6.84 10.56
C SER A 212 3.28 -7.28 10.61
N SER A 213 4.18 -6.33 10.58
CA SER A 213 5.55 -6.55 10.97
C SER A 213 5.62 -6.83 12.48
N ASP A 214 6.63 -7.59 12.95
CA ASP A 214 6.94 -7.77 14.37
C ASP A 214 7.19 -6.43 15.10
N ARG A 215 7.18 -5.31 14.37
CA ARG A 215 7.39 -3.95 14.86
C ARG A 215 6.09 -3.13 14.97
N THR A 216 4.94 -3.75 14.71
CA THR A 216 3.63 -3.13 14.97
C THR A 216 3.50 -2.82 16.46
N PRO A 217 3.04 -1.62 16.86
CA PRO A 217 2.82 -1.31 18.27
C PRO A 217 1.83 -2.28 18.92
N ASP A 218 2.06 -2.57 20.20
CA ASP A 218 1.05 -3.23 21.04
C ASP A 218 -0.05 -2.23 21.41
N PHE A 219 -1.13 -2.23 20.62
CA PHE A 219 -2.26 -1.32 20.83
C PHE A 219 -2.99 -1.53 22.16
N SER A 220 -2.87 -2.72 22.77
CA SER A 220 -3.45 -2.99 24.10
C SER A 220 -2.77 -2.20 25.21
N SER A 221 -1.53 -1.79 24.99
CA SER A 221 -0.75 -0.95 25.94
C SER A 221 -1.09 0.54 25.87
N PHE A 222 -1.87 0.96 24.85
CA PHE A 222 -2.19 2.37 24.66
C PHE A 222 -3.14 2.88 25.74
N LYS A 223 -2.80 4.03 26.36
CA LYS A 223 -3.65 4.72 27.33
C LYS A 223 -4.70 5.62 26.68
N THR A 224 -4.64 5.77 25.37
CA THR A 224 -5.54 6.59 24.57
C THR A 224 -6.04 5.78 23.36
N SER A 225 -7.02 6.31 22.64
CA SER A 225 -7.42 5.74 21.36
C SER A 225 -6.28 5.75 20.33
N ILE A 226 -6.35 4.87 19.34
CA ILE A 226 -5.37 4.83 18.22
C ILE A 226 -5.33 6.18 17.50
N PRO A 227 -6.48 6.81 17.09
CA PRO A 227 -6.45 8.13 16.48
C PRO A 227 -5.73 9.18 17.33
N ARG A 228 -5.98 9.20 18.65
CA ARG A 228 -5.31 10.12 19.56
C ARG A 228 -3.81 9.87 19.64
N ALA A 229 -3.38 8.62 19.67
CA ALA A 229 -1.97 8.26 19.68
C ALA A 229 -1.25 8.71 18.39
N ILE A 230 -1.92 8.62 17.24
CA ILE A 230 -1.40 9.11 15.95
C ILE A 230 -1.30 10.64 15.94
N ALA A 231 -2.34 11.34 16.42
CA ALA A 231 -2.34 12.79 16.51
C ALA A 231 -1.22 13.31 17.44
N ASN A 232 -0.95 12.62 18.55
CA ASN A 232 0.17 12.92 19.45
C ASN A 232 1.55 12.75 18.79
N GLN A 233 1.64 11.99 17.72
CA GLN A 233 2.84 11.87 16.89
C GLN A 233 2.82 12.78 15.65
N GLU A 234 1.91 13.75 15.62
CA GLU A 234 1.75 14.69 14.50
C GLU A 234 1.52 13.96 13.16
N GLY A 235 0.83 12.81 13.18
CA GLY A 235 0.44 12.06 11.99
C GLY A 235 -0.66 12.77 11.20
N GLN A 236 -0.80 12.44 9.92
CA GLN A 236 -1.79 13.04 9.02
C GLN A 236 -2.92 12.09 8.64
N MET A 237 -2.66 10.78 8.73
CA MET A 237 -3.61 9.76 8.33
C MET A 237 -3.55 8.55 9.27
N TRP A 238 -4.72 8.06 9.63
CA TRP A 238 -4.90 6.74 10.23
C TRP A 238 -5.37 5.75 9.17
N CYS A 239 -4.70 4.60 9.08
CA CYS A 239 -5.02 3.59 8.09
C CYS A 239 -5.28 2.23 8.76
N PRO A 240 -6.48 2.03 9.34
CA PRO A 240 -6.85 0.82 10.03
C PRO A 240 -7.32 -0.29 9.09
N TYR A 241 -7.20 -1.53 9.55
CA TYR A 241 -7.94 -2.64 8.97
C TYR A 241 -9.45 -2.36 9.06
N PHE A 242 -10.19 -2.61 8.01
CA PHE A 242 -11.57 -2.13 7.91
C PHE A 242 -12.52 -2.71 8.97
N LYS A 243 -12.27 -3.93 9.47
CA LYS A 243 -13.08 -4.52 10.56
C LYS A 243 -12.84 -3.90 11.92
N ASP A 244 -11.78 -3.09 12.07
CA ASP A 244 -11.48 -2.38 13.31
C ASP A 244 -12.16 -1.01 13.39
N VAL A 245 -12.92 -0.59 12.37
CA VAL A 245 -13.41 0.78 12.20
C VAL A 245 -14.88 0.90 12.55
N THR A 246 -15.20 1.91 13.37
CA THR A 246 -16.58 2.37 13.63
C THR A 246 -16.75 3.82 13.21
N SER A 247 -18.00 4.24 12.99
CA SER A 247 -18.31 5.65 12.69
C SER A 247 -17.83 6.61 13.78
N GLU A 248 -17.88 6.18 15.03
CA GLU A 248 -17.42 6.96 16.18
C GLU A 248 -15.92 7.20 16.15
N MET A 249 -15.13 6.16 15.81
CA MET A 249 -13.69 6.27 15.67
C MET A 249 -13.28 7.17 14.49
N VAL A 250 -14.03 7.12 13.39
CA VAL A 250 -13.83 8.02 12.24
C VAL A 250 -14.09 9.47 12.64
N LYS A 251 -15.19 9.73 13.39
CA LYS A 251 -15.50 11.07 13.90
C LYS A 251 -14.42 11.58 14.86
N GLU A 252 -13.90 10.71 15.72
CA GLU A 252 -12.80 11.05 16.60
C GLU A 252 -11.55 11.43 15.78
N ALA A 253 -11.16 10.61 14.82
CA ALA A 253 -10.02 10.88 13.95
C ALA A 253 -10.17 12.23 13.22
N HIS A 254 -11.35 12.50 12.66
CA HIS A 254 -11.66 13.78 12.02
C HIS A 254 -11.58 14.97 12.99
N SER A 255 -12.01 14.79 14.25
CA SER A 255 -11.90 15.84 15.28
C SER A 255 -10.44 16.16 15.64
N LEU A 256 -9.52 15.25 15.32
CA LEU A 256 -8.08 15.37 15.48
C LEU A 256 -7.35 15.78 14.19
N ASP A 257 -8.10 16.18 13.18
CA ASP A 257 -7.61 16.55 11.85
C ASP A 257 -6.86 15.42 11.11
N LEU A 258 -7.19 14.16 11.41
CA LEU A 258 -6.67 12.99 10.72
C LEU A 258 -7.60 12.59 9.57
N LEU A 259 -7.00 12.18 8.43
CA LEU A 259 -7.70 11.42 7.41
C LEU A 259 -7.80 9.96 7.86
N VAL A 260 -8.85 9.26 7.40
CA VAL A 260 -9.04 7.82 7.64
C VAL A 260 -9.16 7.09 6.31
N CYS A 261 -8.21 6.19 6.04
CA CYS A 261 -8.25 5.28 4.89
C CYS A 261 -8.24 3.85 5.39
N THR A 262 -9.12 3.00 4.86
CA THR A 262 -9.26 1.61 5.33
C THR A 262 -8.77 0.61 4.30
N TRP A 263 -8.28 -0.52 4.73
CA TRP A 263 -7.71 -1.61 3.93
C TRP A 263 -8.17 -2.98 4.43
N THR A 264 -8.14 -4.02 3.68
CA THR A 264 -8.32 -4.05 2.22
C THR A 264 -9.77 -4.40 1.97
N VAL A 265 -10.52 -3.50 1.34
CA VAL A 265 -11.98 -3.58 1.26
C VAL A 265 -12.38 -4.02 -0.13
N ASN A 266 -12.89 -5.24 -0.27
CA ASN A 266 -13.15 -5.87 -1.55
C ASN A 266 -14.64 -6.22 -1.78
N GLU A 267 -15.36 -6.58 -0.71
CA GLU A 267 -16.74 -6.98 -0.83
C GLU A 267 -17.69 -5.77 -0.86
N ILE A 268 -18.76 -5.87 -1.63
CA ILE A 268 -19.72 -4.76 -1.82
C ILE A 268 -20.27 -4.28 -0.48
N GLU A 269 -20.65 -5.21 0.39
CA GLU A 269 -21.18 -4.88 1.71
C GLU A 269 -20.16 -4.13 2.56
N ASP A 270 -18.90 -4.56 2.55
CA ASP A 270 -17.83 -3.90 3.29
C ASP A 270 -17.50 -2.52 2.72
N LEU A 271 -17.55 -2.36 1.39
CA LEU A 271 -17.39 -1.06 0.73
C LEU A 271 -18.50 -0.08 1.19
N GLU A 272 -19.76 -0.52 1.20
CA GLU A 272 -20.89 0.27 1.67
C GLU A 272 -20.76 0.63 3.15
N ASN A 273 -20.35 -0.33 3.99
CA ASN A 273 -20.12 -0.11 5.42
C ASN A 273 -19.04 0.96 5.67
N MET A 274 -17.95 0.95 4.90
CA MET A 274 -16.90 1.96 5.04
C MET A 274 -17.35 3.35 4.56
N ILE A 275 -18.12 3.40 3.49
CA ILE A 275 -18.75 4.65 3.04
C ILE A 275 -19.67 5.23 4.14
N ASP A 276 -20.51 4.39 4.74
CA ASP A 276 -21.42 4.80 5.82
C ASP A 276 -20.66 5.19 7.10
N ALA A 277 -19.52 4.57 7.37
CA ALA A 277 -18.64 4.96 8.48
C ALA A 277 -18.00 6.35 8.29
N GLY A 278 -17.98 6.87 7.05
CA GLY A 278 -17.50 8.20 6.73
C GLY A 278 -15.99 8.28 6.49
N VAL A 279 -15.35 7.20 6.05
CA VAL A 279 -13.92 7.18 5.74
C VAL A 279 -13.59 8.12 4.56
N ASP A 280 -12.36 8.61 4.52
CA ASP A 280 -11.87 9.51 3.47
C ASP A 280 -11.32 8.75 2.26
N GLY A 281 -10.88 7.52 2.46
CA GLY A 281 -10.33 6.68 1.40
C GLY A 281 -10.50 5.19 1.65
N ILE A 282 -10.50 4.43 0.56
CA ILE A 282 -10.66 2.98 0.56
C ILE A 282 -9.57 2.35 -0.29
N ILE A 283 -8.76 1.50 0.35
CA ILE A 283 -7.75 0.68 -0.32
C ILE A 283 -8.40 -0.64 -0.71
N THR A 284 -8.38 -0.95 -2.01
CA THR A 284 -9.08 -2.12 -2.57
C THR A 284 -8.26 -2.82 -3.64
N ASP A 285 -8.42 -4.14 -3.73
CA ASP A 285 -7.88 -4.98 -4.81
C ASP A 285 -8.72 -4.86 -6.10
N TYR A 286 -9.95 -4.34 -6.00
CA TYR A 286 -10.92 -4.24 -7.09
C TYR A 286 -11.43 -2.80 -7.26
N PRO A 287 -10.58 -1.88 -7.74
CA PRO A 287 -10.98 -0.48 -7.88
C PRO A 287 -12.20 -0.28 -8.80
N ASN A 288 -12.36 -1.11 -9.83
CA ASN A 288 -13.52 -1.11 -10.71
C ASN A 288 -14.84 -1.43 -9.97
N ARG A 289 -14.80 -2.38 -9.03
CA ARG A 289 -15.94 -2.74 -8.17
C ARG A 289 -16.30 -1.60 -7.25
N ALA A 290 -15.31 -1.00 -6.60
CA ALA A 290 -15.50 0.15 -5.73
C ALA A 290 -16.04 1.38 -6.47
N GLN A 291 -15.58 1.65 -7.69
CA GLN A 291 -16.11 2.71 -8.55
C GLN A 291 -17.62 2.53 -8.82
N LYS A 292 -18.08 1.31 -9.08
CA LYS A 292 -19.50 1.02 -9.28
C LYS A 292 -20.33 1.28 -8.03
N VAL A 293 -19.83 0.89 -6.87
CA VAL A 293 -20.52 1.15 -5.57
C VAL A 293 -20.65 2.65 -5.34
N LEU A 294 -19.57 3.41 -5.49
CA LEU A 294 -19.60 4.87 -5.33
C LEU A 294 -20.57 5.52 -6.31
N LYS A 295 -20.56 5.14 -7.57
CA LYS A 295 -21.46 5.66 -8.59
C LYS A 295 -22.93 5.40 -8.23
N THR A 296 -23.28 4.21 -7.77
CA THR A 296 -24.63 3.86 -7.31
C THR A 296 -25.09 4.74 -6.13
N ARG A 297 -24.16 5.15 -5.29
CA ARG A 297 -24.38 6.03 -4.14
C ARG A 297 -24.36 7.53 -4.50
N GLY A 298 -24.12 7.88 -5.77
CA GLY A 298 -23.99 9.27 -6.21
C GLY A 298 -22.72 9.96 -5.72
N LEU A 299 -21.68 9.17 -5.42
CA LEU A 299 -20.38 9.63 -4.92
C LEU A 299 -19.30 9.52 -6.01
N ASN A 300 -18.20 10.22 -5.81
CA ASN A 300 -17.01 10.19 -6.67
C ASN A 300 -15.85 9.50 -5.94
N GLY A 301 -14.93 8.88 -6.72
CA GLY A 301 -13.75 8.21 -6.20
C GLY A 301 -12.51 8.41 -7.07
#